data_f8194fdc57a61a61efe9969f9c9789e9
#
_entry.id   f8194fdc57a61a61efe9969f9c9789e9
#
_cell.length_a   1.000
_cell.length_b   1.000
_cell.length_c   1.000
_cell.angle_alpha   90.00
_cell.angle_beta   90.00
_cell.angle_gamma   90.00
#
_symmetry.space_group_name_H-M   'P 1'
#
loop_
_entity.id
_entity.type
_entity.pdbx_description
1 polymer ?
#
loop_
_entity_poly.entity_id
_entity_poly.type
_entity_poly.pdbx_seq_one_letter_code
_entity_poly.pdbx_strand_id
1 'polypeptide(L)'
;GFTSNAAEMGHIVVERNGRLCRCGGRGCLETVPSMRSIENDVRDIFSEEATPALYRLVDGNKQNVSFPLICRAIQEGDTNVQNITNKAVDLLAEVLRSQICVLDVQRIVLHGIVFENPYFFNRLLESINYDGRYPCLSELITTTQSFPALDTVCSPILAIREFYRRGGMIDHTAKG
;
A
#
# COMPACT_ATOMS: atom_id res chain seq x y z
N GLY A 1 16.31 15.10 0.78
CA GLY A 1 17.52 14.30 0.84
C GLY A 1 18.52 14.71 -0.23
N PHE A 2 19.76 14.29 -0.12
CA PHE A 2 20.86 14.70 -1.04
C PHE A 2 20.59 14.37 -2.51
N THR A 3 19.95 13.23 -2.79
CA THR A 3 19.65 12.76 -4.14
C THR A 3 18.21 13.00 -4.58
N SER A 4 17.43 13.75 -3.81
CA SER A 4 15.97 13.94 -3.98
C SER A 4 15.13 12.65 -3.92
N ASN A 5 15.72 11.51 -3.55
CA ASN A 5 15.04 10.22 -3.43
C ASN A 5 14.52 9.94 -2.00
N ALA A 6 14.60 10.91 -1.09
CA ALA A 6 14.07 10.74 0.25
C ALA A 6 12.55 10.57 0.20
N ALA A 7 12.04 9.60 0.98
CA ALA A 7 10.65 9.22 1.06
C ALA A 7 10.08 8.48 -0.17
N GLU A 8 10.90 8.16 -1.17
CA GLU A 8 10.49 7.38 -2.37
C GLU A 8 10.42 5.87 -2.06
N MET A 9 9.72 5.49 -1.00
CA MET A 9 9.59 4.10 -0.54
C MET A 9 8.98 3.19 -1.63
N GLY A 10 8.10 3.72 -2.46
CA GLY A 10 7.50 3.00 -3.59
C GLY A 10 8.51 2.50 -4.62
N HIS A 11 9.72 3.08 -4.67
CA HIS A 11 10.78 2.70 -5.59
C HIS A 11 11.82 1.75 -5.00
N ILE A 12 11.63 1.26 -3.78
CA ILE A 12 12.42 0.14 -3.24
C ILE A 12 12.16 -1.10 -4.09
N VAL A 13 13.24 -1.71 -4.59
CA VAL A 13 13.15 -2.93 -5.41
C VAL A 13 12.86 -4.13 -4.50
N VAL A 14 11.68 -4.71 -4.63
CA VAL A 14 11.22 -5.90 -3.90
C VAL A 14 11.24 -7.17 -4.75
N GLU A 15 11.23 -7.03 -6.08
CA GLU A 15 11.34 -8.13 -7.04
C GLU A 15 12.32 -7.77 -8.16
N ARG A 16 13.58 -8.22 -8.12
CA ARG A 16 14.63 -7.81 -9.10
C ARG A 16 14.24 -7.95 -10.56
N ASN A 17 13.46 -8.96 -10.92
CA ASN A 17 12.98 -9.22 -12.28
C ASN A 17 11.49 -8.90 -12.44
N GLY A 18 10.93 -8.09 -11.55
CA GLY A 18 9.52 -7.73 -11.54
C GLY A 18 9.13 -6.76 -12.66
N ARG A 19 7.93 -6.24 -12.58
CA ARG A 19 7.33 -5.33 -13.56
C ARG A 19 8.16 -4.07 -13.75
N LEU A 20 8.08 -3.50 -14.96
CA LEU A 20 8.63 -2.19 -15.25
C LEU A 20 7.88 -1.13 -14.44
N CYS A 21 8.61 -0.32 -13.71
CA CYS A 21 8.10 0.83 -12.97
C CYS A 21 8.19 2.11 -13.82
N ARG A 22 7.32 3.06 -13.57
CA ARG A 22 7.37 4.38 -14.23
C ARG A 22 8.67 5.16 -13.95
N CYS A 23 9.41 4.84 -12.88
CA CYS A 23 10.72 5.41 -12.61
C CYS A 23 11.83 4.89 -13.56
N GLY A 24 11.52 3.95 -14.46
CA GLY A 24 12.47 3.27 -15.36
C GLY A 24 13.13 2.03 -14.76
N GLY A 25 13.01 1.80 -13.45
CA GLY A 25 13.46 0.58 -12.77
C GLY A 25 12.50 -0.59 -12.92
N ARG A 26 12.88 -1.77 -12.40
CA ARG A 26 12.03 -2.96 -12.38
C ARG A 26 11.82 -3.47 -10.95
N GLY A 27 10.62 -3.98 -10.68
CA GLY A 27 10.28 -4.65 -9.42
C GLY A 27 10.17 -3.73 -8.22
N CYS A 28 9.90 -2.46 -8.45
CA CYS A 28 9.64 -1.51 -7.40
C CYS A 28 8.38 -1.87 -6.60
N LEU A 29 8.37 -1.59 -5.32
CA LEU A 29 7.24 -1.84 -4.43
C LEU A 29 5.92 -1.30 -5.01
N GLU A 30 5.91 -0.10 -5.59
CA GLU A 30 4.70 0.51 -6.16
C GLU A 30 4.05 -0.33 -7.28
N THR A 31 4.80 -1.28 -7.89
CA THR A 31 4.28 -2.15 -8.95
C THR A 31 3.58 -3.40 -8.44
N VAL A 32 3.56 -3.66 -7.13
CA VAL A 32 3.05 -4.91 -6.54
C VAL A 32 1.82 -4.69 -5.64
N PRO A 33 1.86 -3.93 -4.53
CA PRO A 33 0.76 -3.91 -3.56
C PRO A 33 -0.34 -2.87 -3.86
N SER A 34 -0.36 -2.30 -5.07
CA SER A 34 -1.47 -1.42 -5.43
C SER A 34 -2.73 -2.22 -5.76
N MET A 35 -3.92 -1.67 -5.47
CA MET A 35 -5.20 -2.28 -5.87
C MET A 35 -5.18 -2.71 -7.34
N ARG A 36 -4.72 -1.80 -8.21
CA ARG A 36 -4.65 -2.04 -9.66
C ARG A 36 -3.72 -3.20 -10.01
N SER A 37 -2.60 -3.35 -9.31
CA SER A 37 -1.68 -4.46 -9.53
C SER A 37 -2.31 -5.78 -9.12
N ILE A 38 -2.90 -5.83 -7.91
CA ILE A 38 -3.60 -7.01 -7.41
C ILE A 38 -4.75 -7.41 -8.34
N GLU A 39 -5.58 -6.44 -8.77
CA GLU A 39 -6.66 -6.70 -9.72
C GLU A 39 -6.14 -7.26 -11.05
N ASN A 40 -5.03 -6.74 -11.58
CA ASN A 40 -4.44 -7.25 -12.82
C ASN A 40 -3.89 -8.66 -12.63
N ASP A 41 -3.18 -8.94 -11.53
CA ASP A 41 -2.65 -10.28 -11.25
C ASP A 41 -3.76 -11.31 -11.09
N VAL A 42 -4.86 -10.94 -10.45
CA VAL A 42 -6.04 -11.79 -10.34
C VAL A 42 -6.72 -11.96 -11.69
N ARG A 43 -6.82 -10.92 -12.51
CA ARG A 43 -7.34 -11.04 -13.88
C ARG A 43 -6.50 -11.99 -14.74
N ASP A 44 -5.18 -12.03 -14.55
CA ASP A 44 -4.31 -12.90 -15.35
C ASP A 44 -4.56 -14.39 -15.12
N ILE A 45 -5.03 -14.77 -13.92
CA ILE A 45 -5.40 -16.16 -13.59
C ILE A 45 -6.91 -16.42 -13.65
N PHE A 46 -7.72 -15.42 -14.01
CA PHE A 46 -9.17 -15.48 -13.91
C PHE A 46 -9.76 -16.56 -14.81
N SER A 47 -10.40 -17.55 -14.20
CA SER A 47 -11.18 -18.61 -14.84
C SER A 47 -12.14 -19.24 -13.84
N GLU A 48 -13.14 -19.99 -14.31
CA GLU A 48 -14.07 -20.73 -13.46
C GLU A 48 -13.35 -21.74 -12.56
N GLU A 49 -12.30 -22.38 -13.08
CA GLU A 49 -11.51 -23.38 -12.36
C GLU A 49 -10.54 -22.76 -11.36
N ALA A 50 -9.82 -21.72 -11.77
CA ALA A 50 -8.76 -21.13 -10.95
C ALA A 50 -9.28 -20.17 -9.87
N THR A 51 -10.42 -19.50 -10.13
CA THR A 51 -11.01 -18.49 -9.23
C THR A 51 -12.51 -18.67 -9.10
N PRO A 52 -12.99 -19.81 -8.58
CA PRO A 52 -14.41 -20.19 -8.66
C PRO A 52 -15.35 -19.25 -7.92
N ALA A 53 -14.97 -18.73 -6.76
CA ALA A 53 -15.80 -17.80 -6.02
C ALA A 53 -15.83 -16.43 -6.72
N LEU A 54 -14.68 -15.92 -7.15
CA LEU A 54 -14.62 -14.66 -7.89
C LEU A 54 -15.37 -14.75 -9.21
N TYR A 55 -15.25 -15.88 -9.94
CA TYR A 55 -15.94 -16.11 -11.20
C TYR A 55 -17.46 -15.97 -11.04
N ARG A 56 -18.04 -16.58 -10.00
CA ARG A 56 -19.46 -16.42 -9.65
C ARG A 56 -19.82 -14.98 -9.30
N LEU A 57 -18.99 -14.31 -8.49
CA LEU A 57 -19.26 -12.95 -8.02
C LEU A 57 -19.28 -11.91 -9.14
N VAL A 58 -18.61 -12.17 -10.25
CA VAL A 58 -18.54 -11.27 -11.41
C VAL A 58 -19.33 -11.79 -12.62
N ASP A 59 -20.17 -12.82 -12.44
CA ASP A 59 -20.95 -13.45 -13.50
C ASP A 59 -20.10 -13.87 -14.72
N GLY A 60 -18.90 -14.43 -14.47
CA GLY A 60 -17.94 -14.82 -15.49
C GLY A 60 -17.29 -13.67 -16.25
N ASN A 61 -17.59 -12.42 -15.92
CA ASN A 61 -17.06 -11.26 -16.62
C ASN A 61 -15.78 -10.73 -15.96
N LYS A 62 -14.63 -11.02 -16.56
CA LYS A 62 -13.29 -10.57 -16.13
C LYS A 62 -13.17 -9.06 -15.93
N GLN A 63 -13.93 -8.26 -16.68
CA GLN A 63 -13.86 -6.79 -16.59
C GLN A 63 -14.47 -6.25 -15.28
N ASN A 64 -15.36 -7.02 -14.65
CA ASN A 64 -16.01 -6.68 -13.39
C ASN A 64 -15.12 -6.98 -12.18
N VAL A 65 -13.96 -7.59 -12.36
CA VAL A 65 -13.00 -7.85 -11.27
C VAL A 65 -12.55 -6.53 -10.65
N SER A 66 -12.81 -6.40 -9.35
CA SER A 66 -12.46 -5.22 -8.56
C SER A 66 -11.97 -5.63 -7.18
N PHE A 67 -11.19 -4.78 -6.54
CA PHE A 67 -10.60 -5.08 -5.25
C PHE A 67 -11.62 -5.49 -4.15
N PRO A 68 -12.80 -4.84 -4.02
CA PRO A 68 -13.82 -5.30 -3.08
C PRO A 68 -14.32 -6.72 -3.35
N LEU A 69 -14.48 -7.09 -4.63
CA LEU A 69 -14.91 -8.44 -5.02
C LEU A 69 -13.79 -9.47 -4.82
N ILE A 70 -12.53 -9.08 -5.00
CA ILE A 70 -11.37 -9.90 -4.65
C ILE A 70 -11.39 -10.22 -3.15
N CYS A 71 -11.56 -9.23 -2.29
CA CYS A 71 -11.65 -9.45 -0.83
C CYS A 71 -12.82 -10.37 -0.47
N ARG A 72 -13.97 -10.23 -1.13
CA ARG A 72 -15.11 -11.10 -0.92
C ARG A 72 -14.84 -12.53 -1.40
N ALA A 73 -14.22 -12.71 -2.56
CA ALA A 73 -13.83 -14.02 -3.07
C ALA A 73 -12.89 -14.76 -2.12
N ILE A 74 -11.94 -14.05 -1.50
CA ILE A 74 -11.07 -14.61 -0.46
C ILE A 74 -11.89 -15.11 0.73
N GLN A 75 -12.86 -14.33 1.20
CA GLN A 75 -13.75 -14.74 2.30
C GLN A 75 -14.61 -15.96 1.94
N GLU A 76 -14.94 -16.13 0.66
CA GLU A 76 -15.65 -17.30 0.12
C GLU A 76 -14.73 -18.49 -0.21
N GLY A 77 -13.42 -18.40 0.10
CA GLY A 77 -12.46 -19.50 0.02
C GLY A 77 -11.65 -19.59 -1.27
N ASP A 78 -11.54 -18.52 -2.05
CA ASP A 78 -10.75 -18.50 -3.28
C ASP A 78 -9.24 -18.43 -2.97
N THR A 79 -8.62 -19.60 -2.86
CA THR A 79 -7.22 -19.76 -2.40
C THR A 79 -6.22 -19.12 -3.37
N ASN A 80 -6.43 -19.20 -4.67
CA ASN A 80 -5.50 -18.60 -5.64
C ASN A 80 -5.53 -17.08 -5.57
N VAL A 81 -6.72 -16.50 -5.42
CA VAL A 81 -6.92 -15.06 -5.21
C VAL A 81 -6.27 -14.62 -3.90
N GLN A 82 -6.44 -15.41 -2.84
CA GLN A 82 -5.81 -15.19 -1.54
C GLN A 82 -4.28 -15.20 -1.64
N ASN A 83 -3.69 -16.17 -2.35
CA ASN A 83 -2.24 -16.29 -2.50
C ASN A 83 -1.63 -15.07 -3.21
N ILE A 84 -2.28 -14.58 -4.28
CA ILE A 84 -1.84 -13.36 -4.98
C ILE A 84 -1.88 -12.17 -4.04
N THR A 85 -2.98 -11.99 -3.32
CA THR A 85 -3.14 -10.87 -2.39
C THR A 85 -2.15 -10.95 -1.24
N ASN A 86 -1.96 -12.15 -0.65
CA ASN A 86 -0.99 -12.34 0.44
C ASN A 86 0.44 -12.04 0.00
N LYS A 87 0.86 -12.47 -1.20
CA LYS A 87 2.18 -12.13 -1.73
C LYS A 87 2.41 -10.61 -1.79
N ALA A 88 1.42 -9.86 -2.27
CA ALA A 88 1.50 -8.41 -2.33
C ALA A 88 1.60 -7.77 -0.93
N VAL A 89 0.84 -8.30 0.03
CA VAL A 89 0.88 -7.86 1.44
C VAL A 89 2.24 -8.17 2.07
N ASP A 90 2.79 -9.36 1.84
CA ASP A 90 4.06 -9.79 2.43
C ASP A 90 5.22 -8.90 1.96
N LEU A 91 5.28 -8.56 0.67
CA LEU A 91 6.28 -7.63 0.14
C LEU A 91 6.17 -6.22 0.75
N LEU A 92 4.94 -5.73 0.95
CA LEU A 92 4.74 -4.46 1.65
C LEU A 92 5.18 -4.54 3.11
N ALA A 93 4.86 -5.64 3.79
CA ALA A 93 5.24 -5.89 5.17
C ALA A 93 6.76 -5.90 5.37
N GLU A 94 7.51 -6.54 4.46
CA GLU A 94 8.99 -6.56 4.50
C GLU A 94 9.58 -5.15 4.43
N VAL A 95 9.04 -4.32 3.54
CA VAL A 95 9.50 -2.93 3.42
C VAL A 95 9.15 -2.13 4.67
N LEU A 96 7.94 -2.24 5.21
CA LEU A 96 7.55 -1.55 6.43
C LEU A 96 8.39 -2.00 7.64
N ARG A 97 8.66 -3.30 7.78
CA ARG A 97 9.59 -3.81 8.81
C ARG A 97 10.97 -3.18 8.69
N SER A 98 11.48 -3.10 7.48
CA SER A 98 12.78 -2.47 7.23
C SER A 98 12.79 -1.00 7.65
N GLN A 99 11.70 -0.26 7.36
CA GLN A 99 11.58 1.14 7.81
C GLN A 99 11.49 1.25 9.33
N ILE A 100 10.73 0.38 9.99
CA ILE A 100 10.65 0.35 11.47
C ILE A 100 12.05 0.12 12.05
N CYS A 101 12.79 -0.86 11.54
CA CYS A 101 14.12 -1.20 12.04
C CYS A 101 15.16 -0.09 11.81
N VAL A 102 15.07 0.63 10.69
CA VAL A 102 16.11 1.63 10.32
C VAL A 102 15.80 3.00 10.92
N LEU A 103 14.52 3.38 10.97
CA LEU A 103 14.12 4.74 11.34
C LEU A 103 13.64 4.84 12.78
N ASP A 104 13.32 3.71 13.44
CA ASP A 104 12.75 3.66 14.79
C ASP A 104 11.58 4.63 14.98
N VAL A 105 10.63 4.56 14.05
CA VAL A 105 9.51 5.51 13.98
C VAL A 105 8.54 5.29 15.14
N GLN A 106 7.97 6.36 15.68
CA GLN A 106 6.97 6.31 16.74
C GLN A 106 5.57 5.92 16.21
N ARG A 107 5.31 6.20 14.93
CA ARG A 107 4.01 5.89 14.28
C ARG A 107 4.14 5.81 12.77
N ILE A 108 3.43 4.85 12.20
CA ILE A 108 3.19 4.72 10.76
C ILE A 108 1.69 4.91 10.54
N VAL A 109 1.31 5.85 9.68
CA VAL A 109 -0.07 6.09 9.31
C VAL A 109 -0.26 5.61 7.88
N LEU A 110 -1.09 4.59 7.70
CA LEU A 110 -1.45 4.06 6.39
C LEU A 110 -2.69 4.77 5.88
N HIS A 111 -2.60 5.31 4.68
CA HIS A 111 -3.69 6.01 4.01
C HIS A 111 -4.07 5.31 2.70
N GLY A 112 -5.36 5.22 2.43
CA GLY A 112 -5.87 4.62 1.21
C GLY A 112 -6.91 3.52 1.46
N ILE A 113 -7.85 3.39 0.53
CA ILE A 113 -9.02 2.50 0.63
C ILE A 113 -8.65 1.02 0.83
N VAL A 114 -7.46 0.61 0.38
CA VAL A 114 -6.93 -0.76 0.61
C VAL A 114 -6.82 -1.06 2.09
N PHE A 115 -6.34 -0.10 2.88
CA PHE A 115 -6.12 -0.26 4.31
C PHE A 115 -7.40 -0.12 5.14
N GLU A 116 -8.49 0.35 4.55
CA GLU A 116 -9.83 0.35 5.17
C GLU A 116 -10.45 -1.05 5.16
N ASN A 117 -9.97 -1.95 4.30
CA ASN A 117 -10.44 -3.33 4.29
C ASN A 117 -9.81 -4.12 5.45
N PRO A 118 -10.64 -4.65 6.40
CA PRO A 118 -10.12 -5.33 7.59
C PRO A 118 -9.26 -6.55 7.26
N TYR A 119 -9.59 -7.31 6.20
CA TYR A 119 -8.80 -8.47 5.80
C TYR A 119 -7.37 -8.05 5.43
N PHE A 120 -7.23 -7.05 4.55
CA PHE A 120 -5.93 -6.59 4.09
C PHE A 120 -5.10 -5.98 5.24
N PHE A 121 -5.73 -5.16 6.07
CA PHE A 121 -5.06 -4.52 7.19
C PHE A 121 -4.58 -5.53 8.24
N ASN A 122 -5.46 -6.46 8.67
CA ASN A 122 -5.09 -7.48 9.64
C ASN A 122 -3.99 -8.40 9.10
N ARG A 123 -4.11 -8.83 7.83
CA ARG A 123 -3.08 -9.65 7.19
C ARG A 123 -1.72 -8.92 7.12
N LEU A 124 -1.73 -7.61 6.88
CA LEU A 124 -0.52 -6.80 6.90
C LEU A 124 0.13 -6.77 8.29
N LEU A 125 -0.66 -6.54 9.34
CA LEU A 125 -0.15 -6.57 10.73
C LEU A 125 0.43 -7.93 11.09
N GLU A 126 -0.25 -9.03 10.73
CA GLU A 126 0.25 -10.40 10.91
C GLU A 126 1.58 -10.62 10.19
N SER A 127 1.68 -10.18 8.93
CA SER A 127 2.89 -10.32 8.14
C SER A 127 4.05 -9.48 8.70
N ILE A 128 3.80 -8.28 9.19
CA ILE A 128 4.82 -7.46 9.85
C ILE A 128 5.30 -8.13 11.15
N ASN A 129 4.42 -8.74 11.91
CA ASN A 129 4.72 -9.34 13.22
C ASN A 129 4.82 -10.87 13.20
N TYR A 130 5.18 -11.47 12.07
CA TYR A 130 5.21 -12.93 11.91
C TYR A 130 6.10 -13.65 12.94
N ASP A 131 7.10 -12.96 13.48
CA ASP A 131 8.05 -13.49 14.48
C ASP A 131 7.75 -12.99 15.91
N GLY A 132 6.63 -12.29 16.14
CA GLY A 132 6.21 -11.79 17.45
C GLY A 132 7.09 -10.65 18.01
N ARG A 133 7.94 -10.06 17.20
CA ARG A 133 8.91 -9.03 17.64
C ARG A 133 8.29 -7.70 18.01
N TYR A 134 7.07 -7.42 17.53
CA TYR A 134 6.39 -6.14 17.70
C TYR A 134 5.07 -6.30 18.47
N PRO A 135 5.10 -6.47 19.80
CA PRO A 135 3.89 -6.74 20.59
C PRO A 135 2.87 -5.59 20.58
N CYS A 136 3.32 -4.34 20.36
CA CYS A 136 2.45 -3.15 20.32
C CYS A 136 2.26 -2.64 18.89
N LEU A 137 2.20 -3.51 17.88
CA LEU A 137 2.13 -3.13 16.48
C LEU A 137 0.88 -2.31 16.14
N SER A 138 -0.25 -2.59 16.79
CA SER A 138 -1.51 -1.83 16.61
C SER A 138 -1.42 -0.38 17.12
N GLU A 139 -0.48 -0.08 18.01
CA GLU A 139 -0.21 1.29 18.46
C GLU A 139 0.76 2.00 17.51
N LEU A 140 1.67 1.23 16.91
CA LEU A 140 2.66 1.75 15.95
C LEU A 140 2.05 2.02 14.59
N ILE A 141 1.16 1.14 14.10
CA ILE A 141 0.56 1.22 12.75
C ILE A 141 -0.92 1.51 12.88
N THR A 142 -1.37 2.60 12.29
CA THR A 142 -2.76 3.04 12.28
C THR A 142 -3.21 3.35 10.86
N THR A 143 -4.52 3.32 10.64
CA THR A 143 -5.12 3.74 9.37
C THR A 143 -5.84 5.07 9.51
N THR A 144 -6.00 5.79 8.41
CA THR A 144 -6.89 6.95 8.32
C THR A 144 -7.96 6.66 7.28
N GLN A 145 -9.16 7.21 7.49
CA GLN A 145 -10.20 7.16 6.46
C GLN A 145 -9.75 7.94 5.21
N SER A 146 -10.01 7.37 4.05
CA SER A 146 -9.80 8.04 2.77
C SER A 146 -10.90 9.06 2.54
N PHE A 147 -10.53 10.33 2.56
CA PHE A 147 -11.41 11.41 2.11
C PHE A 147 -10.85 11.95 0.80
N PRO A 148 -11.64 12.02 -0.28
CA PRO A 148 -11.18 12.57 -1.56
C PRO A 148 -10.60 13.98 -1.44
N ALA A 149 -11.06 14.76 -0.46
CA ALA A 149 -10.52 16.08 -0.16
C ALA A 149 -9.16 16.05 0.53
N LEU A 150 -8.77 14.95 1.19
CA LEU A 150 -7.52 14.89 1.94
C LEU A 150 -6.31 14.96 1.01
N ASP A 151 -6.36 14.26 -0.12
CA ASP A 151 -5.30 14.26 -1.12
C ASP A 151 -5.04 15.67 -1.68
N THR A 152 -6.10 16.48 -1.76
CA THR A 152 -6.02 17.86 -2.25
C THR A 152 -5.55 18.85 -1.20
N VAL A 153 -5.86 18.63 0.08
CA VAL A 153 -5.61 19.62 1.14
C VAL A 153 -4.39 19.30 2.01
N CYS A 154 -3.84 18.09 1.97
CA CYS A 154 -2.68 17.72 2.80
C CYS A 154 -1.46 18.61 2.54
N SER A 155 -1.10 18.83 1.28
CA SER A 155 0.05 19.67 0.93
C SER A 155 -0.15 21.15 1.32
N PRO A 156 -1.31 21.80 1.04
CA PRO A 156 -1.60 23.13 1.54
C PRO A 156 -1.58 23.23 3.06
N ILE A 157 -2.12 22.24 3.80
CA ILE A 157 -2.14 22.26 5.25
C ILE A 157 -0.71 22.23 5.82
N LEU A 158 0.17 21.40 5.25
CA LEU A 158 1.57 21.34 5.66
C LEU A 158 2.29 22.68 5.39
N ALA A 159 2.05 23.29 4.26
CA ALA A 159 2.61 24.61 3.91
C ALA A 159 2.13 25.70 4.88
N ILE A 160 0.82 25.72 5.17
CA ILE A 160 0.21 26.64 6.13
C ILE A 160 0.79 26.43 7.53
N ARG A 161 0.86 25.17 8.00
CA ARG A 161 1.45 24.83 9.30
C ARG A 161 2.90 25.30 9.40
N GLU A 162 3.69 25.06 8.38
CA GLU A 162 5.10 25.48 8.36
C GLU A 162 5.23 27.01 8.32
N PHE A 163 4.38 27.71 7.58
CA PHE A 163 4.30 29.15 7.57
C PHE A 163 4.06 29.72 8.99
N TYR A 164 3.03 29.22 9.68
CA TYR A 164 2.74 29.68 11.05
C TYR A 164 3.83 29.26 12.06
N ARG A 165 4.44 28.09 11.91
CA ARG A 165 5.57 27.66 12.76
C ARG A 165 6.77 28.61 12.66
N ARG A 166 6.98 29.22 11.50
CA ARG A 166 8.03 30.25 11.26
C ARG A 166 7.58 31.65 11.61
N GLY A 167 6.50 31.84 12.35
CA GLY A 167 5.99 33.15 12.77
C GLY A 167 5.29 33.94 11.67
N GLY A 168 4.81 33.27 10.61
CA GLY A 168 4.07 33.92 9.53
C GLY A 168 4.93 34.76 8.56
N MET A 169 6.25 34.63 8.62
CA MET A 169 7.15 35.37 7.74
C MET A 169 7.53 34.55 6.50
N ILE A 170 7.40 35.16 5.33
CA ILE A 170 7.94 34.61 4.09
C ILE A 170 9.38 35.12 3.98
N ASP A 171 10.33 34.20 4.00
CA ASP A 171 11.74 34.54 3.76
C ASP A 171 11.95 34.80 2.27
N HIS A 172 12.06 36.07 1.88
CA HIS A 172 12.31 36.50 0.50
C HIS A 172 13.79 36.37 0.09
N THR A 173 14.68 35.89 1.00
CA THR A 173 16.12 35.83 0.74
C THR A 173 16.59 34.52 0.09
N ALA A 174 15.72 33.51 -0.03
CA ALA A 174 16.04 32.26 -0.73
C ALA A 174 15.99 32.44 -2.26
N LYS A 175 16.94 33.24 -2.81
CA LYS A 175 17.31 33.21 -4.21
C LYS A 175 18.63 32.46 -4.34
N GLY A 176 18.57 31.27 -4.97
CA GLY A 176 19.73 30.49 -5.28
C GLY A 176 19.32 29.10 -5.74
#